data_fb22c510bcee7a0950ca599c7606dd3f
#
_entry.id   fb22c510bcee7a0950ca599c7606dd3f
#
_cell.length_a   1.000
_cell.length_b   1.000
_cell.length_c   1.000
_cell.angle_alpha   90.00
_cell.angle_beta   90.00
_cell.angle_gamma   90.00
#
_symmetry.space_group_name_H-M   'P 1'
#
loop_
_entity.id
_entity.type
_entity.pdbx_description
1 polymer ?
#
loop_
_entity_poly.entity_id
_entity_poly.type
_entity_poly.pdbx_seq_one_letter_code
_entity_poly.pdbx_strand_id
1 'polypeptide(L)'
;VFRKTWETPPGSYYNLFADMLKQSHLLVAGATGSGKSVVINGIITTALKDSPAAVQFIFIDPKRVELVDYRPLPHTLKYASEPGDMVQALQYAMNTTESRYRAMQARHEKNYSGGAVYVVIDELADLMTTNKKQVQPLIQRLAQIGRAANVHIIAATQCPLSAVIPTPIKVNFDSRVGLRTRSKQDSRNILGLPGCETLPRYGQGYYMTPAGLQLYNIPMYSPAEVQRLVXXXXLLEAPQPPPLALVITHETPNRFTACRGSFMSICLYALTAPQSRPGRAKAVRGYDLYHGG
;
A
#
# COMPACT_ATOMS: atom_id res chain seq x y z
N VAL A 1 28.63 9.27 -19.81
CA VAL A 1 27.79 10.04 -20.74
C VAL A 1 26.34 9.75 -20.40
N PHE A 2 25.80 10.46 -19.42
CA PHE A 2 24.40 10.34 -19.03
C PHE A 2 23.67 11.60 -19.47
N ARG A 3 22.99 11.55 -20.58
CA ARG A 3 22.07 12.59 -21.01
C ARG A 3 20.71 11.99 -21.33
N LYS A 4 19.78 12.17 -20.40
CA LYS A 4 18.39 12.48 -20.73
C LYS A 4 17.67 12.87 -19.44
N THR A 5 17.55 14.15 -19.21
CA THR A 5 16.54 14.70 -18.30
C THR A 5 15.19 14.56 -19.02
N TRP A 6 14.40 13.59 -18.59
CA TRP A 6 13.00 13.50 -19.05
C TRP A 6 12.17 14.48 -18.22
N GLU A 7 11.72 15.53 -18.84
CA GLU A 7 10.55 16.24 -18.33
C GLU A 7 9.37 15.30 -18.50
N THR A 8 9.00 14.67 -17.40
CA THR A 8 7.89 13.72 -17.42
C THR A 8 6.57 14.48 -17.38
N PRO A 9 5.69 14.32 -18.39
CA PRO A 9 4.38 14.96 -18.37
C PRO A 9 3.57 14.54 -17.16
N PRO A 10 2.63 15.38 -16.68
CA PRO A 10 1.68 14.98 -15.65
C PRO A 10 0.97 13.68 -16.06
N GLY A 11 0.99 12.67 -15.18
CA GLY A 11 0.45 11.35 -15.47
C GLY A 11 1.50 10.24 -15.65
N SER A 12 2.77 10.60 -15.95
CA SER A 12 3.82 9.60 -16.13
C SER A 12 4.37 9.04 -14.81
N TYR A 13 4.13 9.71 -13.70
CA TYR A 13 4.54 9.22 -12.36
C TYR A 13 3.78 7.94 -11.97
N TYR A 14 2.53 7.84 -12.36
CA TYR A 14 1.75 6.62 -12.18
C TYR A 14 2.46 5.43 -12.86
N ASN A 15 2.94 5.64 -14.08
CA ASN A 15 3.65 4.61 -14.83
C ASN A 15 4.95 4.19 -14.13
N LEU A 16 5.69 5.13 -13.53
CA LEU A 16 6.90 4.83 -12.78
C LEU A 16 6.61 3.91 -11.58
N PHE A 17 5.64 4.27 -10.74
CA PHE A 17 5.31 3.47 -9.57
C PHE A 17 4.65 2.13 -9.94
N ALA A 18 3.81 2.14 -10.97
CA ALA A 18 3.22 0.91 -11.51
C ALA A 18 4.30 -0.04 -12.07
N ASP A 19 5.35 0.52 -12.68
CA ASP A 19 6.47 -0.27 -13.15
C ASP A 19 7.31 -0.84 -11.99
N MET A 20 7.49 -0.05 -10.92
CA MET A 20 8.14 -0.52 -9.70
C MET A 20 7.38 -1.70 -9.06
N LEU A 21 6.03 -1.66 -9.10
CA LEU A 21 5.18 -2.75 -8.59
C LEU A 21 5.32 -4.05 -9.40
N LYS A 22 5.69 -3.96 -10.67
CA LYS A 22 5.92 -5.16 -11.52
C LYS A 22 7.23 -5.88 -11.20
N GLN A 23 8.12 -5.22 -10.43
CA GLN A 23 9.42 -5.81 -10.11
C GLN A 23 9.28 -6.90 -9.04
N SER A 24 10.17 -7.88 -9.07
CA SER A 24 10.14 -8.97 -8.09
C SER A 24 10.35 -8.47 -6.67
N HIS A 25 11.42 -7.71 -6.47
CA HIS A 25 11.75 -7.10 -5.19
C HIS A 25 12.40 -5.75 -5.46
N LEU A 26 12.10 -4.78 -4.61
CA LEU A 26 12.58 -3.41 -4.79
C LEU A 26 13.32 -2.94 -3.53
N LEU A 27 14.51 -2.41 -3.72
CA LEU A 27 15.28 -1.74 -2.67
C LEU A 27 15.20 -0.22 -2.90
N VAL A 28 14.78 0.53 -1.90
CA VAL A 28 14.75 2.00 -1.92
C VAL A 28 15.75 2.51 -0.89
N ALA A 29 16.82 3.15 -1.32
CA ALA A 29 17.86 3.58 -0.40
C ALA A 29 18.32 5.03 -0.64
N GLY A 30 18.67 5.72 0.45
CA GLY A 30 19.13 7.09 0.42
C GLY A 30 19.21 7.68 1.82
N ALA A 31 19.88 8.81 1.95
CA ALA A 31 20.06 9.50 3.23
C ALA A 31 18.71 9.95 3.84
N THR A 32 18.72 10.27 5.11
CA THR A 32 17.58 10.89 5.80
C THR A 32 17.11 12.14 5.06
N GLY A 33 15.82 12.25 4.81
CA GLY A 33 15.24 13.38 4.10
C GLY A 33 15.51 13.38 2.60
N SER A 34 15.90 12.27 2.00
CA SER A 34 16.11 12.15 0.55
C SER A 34 14.85 11.83 -0.25
N GLY A 35 13.72 11.57 0.41
CA GLY A 35 12.45 11.26 -0.24
C GLY A 35 12.07 9.78 -0.27
N LYS A 36 12.68 8.92 0.58
CA LYS A 36 12.33 7.48 0.66
C LYS A 36 10.84 7.27 0.90
N SER A 37 10.30 7.96 1.91
CA SER A 37 8.87 7.86 2.27
C SER A 37 7.98 8.30 1.09
N VAL A 38 8.41 9.30 0.33
CA VAL A 38 7.67 9.76 -0.86
C VAL A 38 7.58 8.64 -1.91
N VAL A 39 8.70 7.94 -2.15
CA VAL A 39 8.72 6.81 -3.10
C VAL A 39 7.82 5.67 -2.59
N ILE A 40 7.96 5.28 -1.32
CA ILE A 40 7.16 4.21 -0.70
C ILE A 40 5.66 4.56 -0.78
N ASN A 41 5.29 5.78 -0.38
CA ASN A 41 3.90 6.24 -0.44
C ASN A 41 3.37 6.26 -1.88
N GLY A 42 4.19 6.68 -2.84
CA GLY A 42 3.83 6.66 -4.26
C GLY A 42 3.54 5.25 -4.77
N ILE A 43 4.34 4.27 -4.36
CA ILE A 43 4.14 2.86 -4.72
C ILE A 43 2.85 2.33 -4.07
N ILE A 44 2.68 2.54 -2.77
CA ILE A 44 1.50 2.04 -2.03
C ILE A 44 0.22 2.67 -2.60
N THR A 45 0.18 4.00 -2.75
CA THR A 45 -1.01 4.69 -3.26
C THR A 45 -1.34 4.30 -4.71
N THR A 46 -0.34 3.96 -5.50
CA THR A 46 -0.56 3.43 -6.85
C THR A 46 -1.21 2.04 -6.78
N ALA A 47 -0.72 1.19 -5.88
CA ALA A 47 -1.25 -0.17 -5.71
C ALA A 47 -2.67 -0.19 -5.11
N LEU A 48 -3.00 0.80 -4.27
CA LEU A 48 -4.33 0.92 -3.65
C LEU A 48 -5.46 1.22 -4.65
N LYS A 49 -5.15 1.44 -5.92
CA LYS A 49 -6.17 1.54 -7.00
C LYS A 49 -6.74 0.17 -7.37
N ASP A 50 -6.02 -0.89 -7.05
CA ASP A 50 -6.48 -2.26 -7.25
C ASP A 50 -7.23 -2.73 -6.00
N SER A 51 -8.11 -3.70 -6.16
CA SER A 51 -8.91 -4.23 -5.04
C SER A 51 -8.06 -5.00 -4.02
N PRO A 52 -8.53 -5.16 -2.77
CA PRO A 52 -7.81 -5.98 -1.79
C PRO A 52 -7.65 -7.45 -2.19
N ALA A 53 -8.46 -7.94 -3.12
CA ALA A 53 -8.28 -9.28 -3.68
C ALA A 53 -7.09 -9.33 -4.65
N ALA A 54 -6.78 -8.21 -5.30
CA ALA A 54 -5.69 -8.11 -6.27
C ALA A 54 -4.34 -7.74 -5.63
N VAL A 55 -4.38 -6.90 -4.59
CA VAL A 55 -3.16 -6.41 -3.92
C VAL A 55 -3.34 -6.37 -2.40
N GLN A 56 -2.40 -6.95 -1.69
CA GLN A 56 -2.39 -6.97 -0.23
C GLN A 56 -1.00 -6.59 0.30
N PHE A 57 -0.97 -6.10 1.52
CA PHE A 57 0.26 -5.62 2.15
C PHE A 57 0.53 -6.26 3.50
N ILE A 58 1.81 -6.46 3.78
CA ILE A 58 2.36 -6.74 5.10
C ILE A 58 3.31 -5.58 5.39
N PHE A 59 2.96 -4.74 6.36
CA PHE A 59 3.75 -3.56 6.72
C PHE A 59 4.65 -3.85 7.92
N ILE A 60 5.93 -3.50 7.80
CA ILE A 60 6.93 -3.58 8.87
C ILE A 60 7.49 -2.16 9.08
N ASP A 61 7.08 -1.54 10.17
CA ASP A 61 7.37 -0.13 10.49
C ASP A 61 7.94 -0.01 11.91
N PRO A 62 9.25 -0.28 12.07
CA PRO A 62 9.87 -0.23 13.41
C PRO A 62 9.80 1.15 14.07
N LYS A 63 9.63 2.21 13.30
CA LYS A 63 9.57 3.59 13.80
C LYS A 63 8.15 4.07 14.09
N ARG A 64 7.12 3.36 13.63
CA ARG A 64 5.70 3.69 13.81
C ARG A 64 5.31 5.06 13.27
N VAL A 65 5.90 5.46 12.15
CA VAL A 65 5.70 6.82 11.60
C VAL A 65 5.21 6.77 10.16
N GLU A 66 5.86 5.97 9.32
CA GLU A 66 5.68 6.08 7.87
C GLU A 66 4.52 5.24 7.33
N LEU A 67 4.25 4.09 7.95
CA LEU A 67 3.27 3.13 7.41
C LEU A 67 2.03 2.97 8.29
N VAL A 68 1.97 3.67 9.43
CA VAL A 68 0.87 3.53 10.41
C VAL A 68 -0.49 3.91 9.81
N ASP A 69 -0.54 4.88 8.91
CA ASP A 69 -1.77 5.34 8.27
C ASP A 69 -2.44 4.23 7.43
N TYR A 70 -1.65 3.28 6.91
CA TYR A 70 -2.17 2.18 6.09
C TYR A 70 -2.70 1.00 6.91
N ARG A 71 -2.50 1.01 8.23
CA ARG A 71 -2.89 -0.10 9.12
C ARG A 71 -4.38 -0.47 9.03
N PRO A 72 -5.33 0.50 8.98
CA PRO A 72 -6.76 0.15 8.98
C PRO A 72 -7.31 -0.30 7.62
N LEU A 73 -6.50 -0.26 6.55
CA LEU A 73 -6.99 -0.58 5.20
C LEU A 73 -7.29 -2.08 5.06
N PRO A 74 -8.33 -2.44 4.31
CA PRO A 74 -8.65 -3.84 4.02
C PRO A 74 -7.55 -4.54 3.19
N HIS A 75 -6.68 -3.79 2.54
CA HIS A 75 -5.49 -4.31 1.86
C HIS A 75 -4.42 -4.80 2.84
N THR A 76 -4.50 -4.46 4.14
CA THR A 76 -3.46 -4.72 5.12
C THR A 76 -3.68 -6.07 5.79
N LEU A 77 -2.85 -7.06 5.44
CA LEU A 77 -2.85 -8.38 6.08
C LEU A 77 -2.25 -8.32 7.48
N LYS A 78 -1.14 -7.59 7.62
CA LYS A 78 -0.43 -7.44 8.90
C LYS A 78 0.28 -6.09 8.96
N TYR A 79 0.29 -5.51 10.17
CA TYR A 79 1.12 -4.36 10.51
C TYR A 79 1.96 -4.74 11.72
N ALA A 80 3.27 -4.58 11.63
CA ALA A 80 4.23 -4.98 12.65
C ALA A 80 5.18 -3.84 12.97
N SER A 81 5.29 -3.48 14.24
CA SER A 81 6.20 -2.43 14.71
C SER A 81 7.10 -2.90 15.86
N GLU A 82 6.70 -3.93 16.58
CA GLU A 82 7.51 -4.50 17.65
C GLU A 82 8.44 -5.59 17.11
N PRO A 83 9.62 -5.79 17.73
CA PRO A 83 10.59 -6.78 17.24
C PRO A 83 10.02 -8.18 17.02
N GLY A 84 9.23 -8.68 17.96
CA GLY A 84 8.58 -10.01 17.83
C GLY A 84 7.58 -10.07 16.71
N ASP A 85 6.75 -9.02 16.59
CA ASP A 85 5.70 -8.93 15.54
C ASP A 85 6.33 -8.84 14.14
N MET A 86 7.47 -8.16 14.02
CA MET A 86 8.18 -8.04 12.73
C MET A 86 8.67 -9.41 12.24
N VAL A 87 9.19 -10.25 13.15
CA VAL A 87 9.57 -11.63 12.82
C VAL A 87 8.33 -12.44 12.42
N GLN A 88 7.24 -12.32 13.19
CA GLN A 88 5.97 -13.00 12.88
C GLN A 88 5.39 -12.54 11.53
N ALA A 89 5.52 -11.26 11.18
CA ALA A 89 5.05 -10.74 9.89
C ALA A 89 5.85 -11.35 8.72
N LEU A 90 7.16 -11.47 8.86
CA LEU A 90 8.00 -12.15 7.87
C LEU A 90 7.68 -13.64 7.78
N GLN A 91 7.45 -14.29 8.94
CA GLN A 91 7.04 -15.70 8.96
C GLN A 91 5.67 -15.90 8.29
N TYR A 92 4.73 -14.97 8.50
CA TYR A 92 3.44 -14.98 7.82
C TYR A 92 3.61 -14.87 6.30
N ALA A 93 4.48 -13.96 5.83
CA ALA A 93 4.80 -13.83 4.40
C ALA A 93 5.40 -15.14 3.86
N MET A 94 6.28 -15.78 4.64
CA MET A 94 6.91 -17.05 4.27
C MET A 94 5.86 -18.15 4.17
N ASN A 95 4.98 -18.26 5.16
CA ASN A 95 3.90 -19.26 5.17
C ASN A 95 2.94 -19.05 4.00
N THR A 96 2.63 -17.79 3.67
CA THR A 96 1.82 -17.43 2.48
C THR A 96 2.51 -17.92 1.20
N THR A 97 3.81 -17.68 1.10
CA THR A 97 4.62 -18.14 -0.05
C THR A 97 4.56 -19.66 -0.20
N GLU A 98 4.77 -20.40 0.88
CA GLU A 98 4.74 -21.87 0.86
C GLU A 98 3.34 -22.41 0.54
N SER A 99 2.29 -21.79 1.07
CA SER A 99 0.90 -22.15 0.77
C SER A 99 0.61 -21.96 -0.74
N ARG A 100 1.08 -20.84 -1.30
CA ARG A 100 0.92 -20.57 -2.75
C ARG A 100 1.68 -21.59 -3.60
N TYR A 101 2.89 -21.99 -3.18
CA TYR A 101 3.64 -23.05 -3.89
C TYR A 101 2.87 -24.37 -3.91
N ARG A 102 2.24 -24.76 -2.79
CA ARG A 102 1.39 -25.97 -2.76
C ARG A 102 0.21 -25.85 -3.73
N ALA A 103 -0.44 -24.67 -3.76
CA ALA A 103 -1.54 -24.40 -4.70
C ALA A 103 -1.09 -24.47 -6.16
N MET A 104 0.07 -23.88 -6.47
CA MET A 104 0.69 -23.94 -7.80
C MET A 104 0.99 -25.39 -8.20
N GLN A 105 1.56 -26.16 -7.29
CA GLN A 105 1.89 -27.57 -7.54
C GLN A 105 0.62 -28.37 -7.84
N ALA A 106 -0.44 -28.16 -7.08
CA ALA A 106 -1.73 -28.85 -7.28
C ALA A 106 -2.39 -28.49 -8.63
N ARG A 107 -2.12 -27.27 -9.14
CA ARG A 107 -2.67 -26.78 -10.42
C ARG A 107 -1.70 -26.91 -11.59
N HIS A 108 -0.49 -27.43 -11.37
CA HIS A 108 0.58 -27.50 -12.35
C HIS A 108 0.95 -26.11 -12.93
N GLU A 109 0.88 -25.06 -12.11
CA GLU A 109 1.22 -23.67 -12.49
C GLU A 109 2.69 -23.38 -12.18
N LYS A 110 3.35 -22.59 -13.05
CA LYS A 110 4.73 -22.12 -12.82
C LYS A 110 4.78 -20.82 -12.00
N ASN A 111 3.72 -20.04 -12.04
CA ASN A 111 3.57 -18.79 -11.29
C ASN A 111 2.19 -18.73 -10.68
N TYR A 112 2.11 -18.15 -9.50
CA TYR A 112 0.83 -17.97 -8.80
C TYR A 112 -0.04 -16.94 -9.53
N SER A 113 -1.25 -17.33 -9.86
CA SER A 113 -2.18 -16.51 -10.67
C SER A 113 -3.08 -15.57 -9.85
N GLY A 114 -3.03 -15.67 -8.51
CA GLY A 114 -3.84 -14.81 -7.62
C GLY A 114 -3.16 -13.48 -7.29
N GLY A 115 -3.81 -12.69 -6.43
CA GLY A 115 -3.37 -11.36 -6.06
C GLY A 115 -1.96 -11.29 -5.47
N ALA A 116 -1.30 -10.15 -5.65
CA ALA A 116 0.04 -9.89 -5.15
C ALA A 116 0.05 -9.59 -3.64
N VAL A 117 1.10 -10.01 -2.96
CA VAL A 117 1.37 -9.59 -1.57
C VAL A 117 2.70 -8.83 -1.54
N TYR A 118 2.66 -7.61 -1.03
CA TYR A 118 3.85 -6.76 -0.88
C TYR A 118 4.24 -6.68 0.60
N VAL A 119 5.44 -7.14 0.92
CA VAL A 119 6.06 -6.95 2.24
C VAL A 119 6.82 -5.63 2.19
N VAL A 120 6.28 -4.59 2.81
CA VAL A 120 6.88 -3.25 2.81
C VAL A 120 7.62 -3.05 4.12
N ILE A 121 8.92 -2.79 4.03
CA ILE A 121 9.82 -2.59 5.18
C ILE A 121 10.32 -1.15 5.15
N ASP A 122 9.91 -0.33 6.11
CA ASP A 122 10.28 1.10 6.15
C ASP A 122 11.78 1.32 6.43
N GLU A 123 12.35 0.52 7.33
CA GLU A 123 13.79 0.63 7.63
C GLU A 123 14.40 -0.75 7.86
N LEU A 124 15.06 -1.25 6.81
CA LEU A 124 15.70 -2.56 6.84
C LEU A 124 16.85 -2.61 7.87
N ALA A 125 17.56 -1.49 8.07
CA ALA A 125 18.66 -1.44 9.04
C ALA A 125 18.18 -1.71 10.45
N ASP A 126 17.07 -1.13 10.86
CA ASP A 126 16.50 -1.32 12.20
C ASP A 126 16.09 -2.79 12.39
N LEU A 127 15.43 -3.35 11.41
CA LEU A 127 14.98 -4.75 11.41
C LEU A 127 16.18 -5.72 11.50
N MET A 128 17.22 -5.45 10.72
CA MET A 128 18.45 -6.29 10.72
C MET A 128 19.27 -6.11 12.00
N THR A 129 19.21 -4.96 12.66
CA THR A 129 19.93 -4.73 13.90
C THR A 129 19.27 -5.45 15.08
N THR A 130 17.94 -5.40 15.12
CA THR A 130 17.17 -5.91 16.26
C THR A 130 17.11 -7.45 16.30
N ASN A 131 16.89 -8.10 15.13
CA ASN A 131 16.64 -9.55 15.08
C ASN A 131 17.37 -10.25 13.93
N LYS A 132 18.60 -9.87 13.66
CA LYS A 132 19.36 -10.34 12.49
C LYS A 132 19.30 -11.87 12.29
N LYS A 133 19.51 -12.64 13.35
CA LYS A 133 19.58 -14.12 13.25
C LYS A 133 18.27 -14.74 12.72
N GLN A 134 17.13 -14.14 13.06
CA GLN A 134 15.81 -14.63 12.62
C GLN A 134 15.37 -13.99 11.31
N VAL A 135 15.62 -12.69 11.15
CA VAL A 135 15.13 -11.88 10.03
C VAL A 135 15.90 -12.17 8.74
N GLN A 136 17.24 -12.26 8.82
CA GLN A 136 18.08 -12.40 7.63
C GLN A 136 17.72 -13.65 6.81
N PRO A 137 17.60 -14.85 7.39
CA PRO A 137 17.21 -16.04 6.62
C PRO A 137 15.82 -15.92 5.99
N LEU A 138 14.84 -15.30 6.70
CA LEU A 138 13.49 -15.13 6.19
C LEU A 138 13.47 -14.19 4.97
N ILE A 139 14.12 -13.02 5.08
CA ILE A 139 14.22 -12.07 3.97
C ILE A 139 14.94 -12.72 2.77
N GLN A 140 16.07 -13.38 3.03
CA GLN A 140 16.84 -14.05 1.98
C GLN A 140 15.99 -15.10 1.27
N ARG A 141 15.28 -15.94 2.01
CA ARG A 141 14.45 -16.99 1.44
C ARG A 141 13.26 -16.41 0.66
N LEU A 142 12.55 -15.43 1.25
CA LEU A 142 11.46 -14.73 0.55
C LEU A 142 11.95 -14.09 -0.75
N ALA A 143 13.12 -13.46 -0.74
CA ALA A 143 13.68 -12.81 -1.93
C ALA A 143 14.09 -13.82 -3.00
N GLN A 144 14.41 -15.06 -2.62
CA GLN A 144 14.75 -16.14 -3.58
C GLN A 144 13.51 -16.73 -4.25
N ILE A 145 12.44 -16.94 -3.48
CA ILE A 145 11.31 -17.73 -3.98
C ILE A 145 9.99 -16.94 -4.10
N GLY A 146 9.92 -15.72 -3.56
CA GLY A 146 8.68 -14.92 -3.51
C GLY A 146 8.11 -14.61 -4.90
N ARG A 147 8.97 -14.35 -5.89
CA ARG A 147 8.57 -13.93 -7.22
C ARG A 147 7.51 -14.86 -7.84
N ALA A 148 7.80 -16.16 -7.91
CA ALA A 148 6.88 -17.12 -8.52
C ALA A 148 5.57 -17.24 -7.72
N ALA A 149 5.61 -17.02 -6.41
CA ALA A 149 4.44 -17.05 -5.54
C ALA A 149 3.69 -15.72 -5.49
N ASN A 150 4.08 -14.71 -6.28
CA ASN A 150 3.51 -13.36 -6.29
C ASN A 150 3.57 -12.70 -4.90
N VAL A 151 4.71 -12.90 -4.20
CA VAL A 151 5.04 -12.27 -2.91
C VAL A 151 6.32 -11.45 -3.10
N HIS A 152 6.24 -10.16 -2.90
CA HIS A 152 7.28 -9.20 -3.24
C HIS A 152 7.75 -8.45 -2.00
N ILE A 153 9.04 -8.10 -1.97
CA ILE A 153 9.60 -7.27 -0.89
C ILE A 153 9.90 -5.88 -1.45
N ILE A 154 9.40 -4.86 -0.76
CA ILE A 154 9.77 -3.46 -0.97
C ILE A 154 10.48 -3.03 0.30
N ALA A 155 11.80 -2.97 0.27
CA ALA A 155 12.60 -2.64 1.45
C ALA A 155 13.21 -1.25 1.32
N ALA A 156 13.03 -0.41 2.34
CA ALA A 156 13.69 0.89 2.38
C ALA A 156 14.83 0.87 3.42
N THR A 157 15.85 1.69 3.21
CA THR A 157 16.91 1.88 4.20
C THR A 157 17.61 3.22 4.04
N GLN A 158 17.98 3.81 5.17
CA GLN A 158 18.85 4.99 5.23
C GLN A 158 20.33 4.59 5.31
N CYS A 159 20.61 3.32 5.59
CA CYS A 159 21.94 2.82 5.84
C CYS A 159 22.29 1.68 4.85
N PRO A 160 22.81 2.02 3.65
CA PRO A 160 23.09 1.02 2.61
C PRO A 160 24.41 0.29 2.81
N LEU A 161 24.79 0.01 4.06
CA LEU A 161 26.02 -0.71 4.38
C LEU A 161 25.83 -2.21 4.09
N SER A 162 26.92 -2.88 3.75
CA SER A 162 26.94 -4.34 3.51
C SER A 162 26.52 -5.15 4.73
N ALA A 163 26.72 -4.60 5.93
CA ALA A 163 26.26 -5.22 7.17
C ALA A 163 24.72 -5.24 7.28
N VAL A 164 24.07 -4.25 6.67
CA VAL A 164 22.59 -4.11 6.66
C VAL A 164 22.00 -4.89 5.48
N ILE A 165 22.62 -4.78 4.31
CA ILE A 165 22.16 -5.46 3.10
C ILE A 165 23.27 -6.42 2.64
N PRO A 166 23.36 -7.60 3.27
CA PRO A 166 24.38 -8.59 2.87
C PRO A 166 24.21 -9.00 1.39
N THR A 167 25.31 -9.38 0.78
CA THR A 167 25.33 -9.77 -0.64
C THR A 167 24.26 -10.82 -0.98
N PRO A 168 24.03 -11.88 -0.17
CA PRO A 168 22.99 -12.87 -0.49
C PRO A 168 21.56 -12.32 -0.52
N ILE A 169 21.31 -11.21 0.15
CA ILE A 169 20.02 -10.49 0.05
C ILE A 169 20.04 -9.58 -1.19
N LYS A 170 21.12 -8.78 -1.31
CA LYS A 170 21.24 -7.75 -2.34
C LYS A 170 21.11 -8.31 -3.78
N VAL A 171 21.62 -9.51 -4.05
CA VAL A 171 21.56 -10.10 -5.39
C VAL A 171 20.13 -10.44 -5.84
N ASN A 172 19.20 -10.56 -4.90
CA ASN A 172 17.80 -10.84 -5.21
C ASN A 172 16.95 -9.56 -5.36
N PHE A 173 17.54 -8.39 -5.10
CA PHE A 173 16.90 -7.09 -5.36
C PHE A 173 17.43 -6.55 -6.69
N ASP A 174 16.88 -7.07 -7.78
CA ASP A 174 17.27 -6.68 -9.13
C ASP A 174 16.91 -5.23 -9.44
N SER A 175 15.88 -4.71 -8.79
CA SER A 175 15.41 -3.35 -8.98
C SER A 175 15.72 -2.51 -7.74
N ARG A 176 16.32 -1.34 -7.97
CA ARG A 176 16.79 -0.48 -6.89
C ARG A 176 16.53 0.98 -7.21
N VAL A 177 16.05 1.70 -6.21
CA VAL A 177 15.92 3.17 -6.27
C VAL A 177 17.02 3.77 -5.39
N GLY A 178 17.94 4.48 -6.01
CA GLY A 178 18.98 5.23 -5.31
C GLY A 178 18.61 6.70 -5.24
N LEU A 179 18.28 7.17 -4.05
CA LEU A 179 18.04 8.57 -3.76
C LEU A 179 19.35 9.22 -3.29
N ARG A 180 19.34 10.53 -2.99
CA ARG A 180 20.55 11.23 -2.55
C ARG A 180 21.23 10.47 -1.40
N THR A 181 22.53 10.23 -1.55
CA THR A 181 23.39 9.61 -0.53
C THR A 181 24.38 10.60 0.04
N ARG A 182 25.02 10.24 1.17
CA ARG A 182 26.05 11.06 1.79
C ARG A 182 27.40 10.93 1.08
N SER A 183 27.65 9.78 0.47
CA SER A 183 28.95 9.48 -0.13
C SER A 183 28.83 8.67 -1.42
N LYS A 184 29.90 8.71 -2.23
CA LYS A 184 30.06 7.84 -3.41
C LYS A 184 30.03 6.36 -3.03
N GLN A 185 30.54 6.04 -1.85
CA GLN A 185 30.55 4.64 -1.38
C GLN A 185 29.13 4.15 -1.10
N ASP A 186 28.27 4.98 -0.50
CA ASP A 186 26.87 4.64 -0.28
C ASP A 186 26.16 4.41 -1.62
N SER A 187 26.41 5.28 -2.62
CA SER A 187 25.86 5.12 -3.98
C SER A 187 26.27 3.76 -4.57
N ARG A 188 27.56 3.42 -4.48
CA ARG A 188 28.07 2.13 -4.95
C ARG A 188 27.43 0.96 -4.19
N ASN A 189 27.22 1.12 -2.90
CA ASN A 189 26.55 0.08 -2.10
C ASN A 189 25.11 -0.17 -2.55
N ILE A 190 24.40 0.86 -3.03
CA ILE A 190 23.03 0.75 -3.53
C ILE A 190 23.03 0.23 -4.97
N LEU A 191 23.62 1.01 -5.87
CA LEU A 191 23.50 0.82 -7.33
C LEU A 191 24.67 0.08 -7.97
N GLY A 192 25.77 -0.10 -7.26
CA GLY A 192 27.02 -0.57 -7.85
C GLY A 192 27.81 0.54 -8.54
N LEU A 193 27.25 1.74 -8.64
CA LEU A 193 27.82 2.88 -9.36
C LEU A 193 27.75 4.15 -8.49
N PRO A 194 28.68 5.11 -8.67
CA PRO A 194 28.54 6.41 -8.03
C PRO A 194 27.49 7.25 -8.76
N GLY A 195 27.00 8.32 -8.14
CA GLY A 195 26.06 9.27 -8.74
C GLY A 195 24.97 9.75 -7.79
N CYS A 196 24.51 8.90 -6.87
CA CYS A 196 23.47 9.32 -5.91
C CYS A 196 23.93 10.48 -5.01
N GLU A 197 25.23 10.60 -4.74
CA GLU A 197 25.78 11.68 -3.94
C GLU A 197 25.65 13.05 -4.59
N THR A 198 25.45 13.10 -5.91
CA THR A 198 25.30 14.35 -6.66
C THR A 198 23.84 14.77 -6.86
N LEU A 199 22.89 13.89 -6.49
CA LEU A 199 21.47 14.19 -6.62
C LEU A 199 21.07 15.36 -5.71
N PRO A 200 20.06 16.15 -6.09
CA PRO A 200 19.47 17.13 -5.19
C PRO A 200 18.88 16.44 -3.97
N ARG A 201 18.65 17.20 -2.91
CA ARG A 201 18.11 16.64 -1.67
C ARG A 201 16.74 15.97 -1.87
N TYR A 202 15.92 16.52 -2.75
CA TYR A 202 14.56 16.05 -3.01
C TYR A 202 14.29 15.99 -4.52
N GLY A 203 13.30 15.21 -4.89
CA GLY A 203 12.68 15.27 -6.19
C GLY A 203 13.36 14.46 -7.29
N GLN A 204 14.51 13.86 -7.03
CA GLN A 204 15.18 13.02 -8.04
C GLN A 204 15.72 11.71 -7.43
N GLY A 205 15.74 10.68 -8.26
CA GLY A 205 16.31 9.39 -7.90
C GLY A 205 16.75 8.61 -9.13
N TYR A 206 17.74 7.78 -8.96
CA TYR A 206 18.11 6.79 -9.95
C TYR A 206 17.29 5.51 -9.73
N TYR A 207 16.68 5.01 -10.78
CA TYR A 207 15.99 3.73 -10.78
C TYR A 207 16.78 2.75 -11.65
N MET A 208 17.28 1.72 -11.02
CA MET A 208 18.02 0.63 -11.66
C MET A 208 17.12 -0.59 -11.78
N THR A 209 17.09 -1.17 -12.96
CA THR A 209 16.41 -2.44 -13.27
C THR A 209 17.36 -3.30 -14.10
N PRO A 210 17.03 -4.56 -14.37
CA PRO A 210 17.82 -5.35 -15.33
C PRO A 210 17.93 -4.71 -16.72
N ALA A 211 16.99 -3.84 -17.09
CA ALA A 211 17.03 -3.12 -18.37
C ALA A 211 17.99 -1.92 -18.37
N GLY A 212 18.46 -1.49 -17.19
CA GLY A 212 19.42 -0.40 -17.09
C GLY A 212 19.12 0.60 -15.98
N LEU A 213 19.90 1.68 -15.97
CA LEU A 213 19.82 2.76 -14.98
C LEU A 213 19.19 4.00 -15.61
N GLN A 214 18.18 4.56 -14.96
CA GLN A 214 17.48 5.75 -15.41
C GLN A 214 17.38 6.78 -14.28
N LEU A 215 17.44 8.07 -14.63
CA LEU A 215 17.19 9.16 -13.69
C LEU A 215 15.71 9.55 -13.75
N TYR A 216 15.06 9.63 -12.61
CA TYR A 216 13.65 9.99 -12.51
C TYR A 216 13.43 11.20 -11.62
N ASN A 217 12.50 12.04 -12.02
CA ASN A 217 11.90 13.02 -11.13
C ASN A 217 10.84 12.30 -10.28
N ILE A 218 10.90 12.50 -8.98
CA ILE A 218 10.01 11.83 -8.02
C ILE A 218 8.96 12.86 -7.59
N PRO A 219 7.68 12.57 -7.82
CA PRO A 219 6.61 13.49 -7.43
C PRO A 219 6.51 13.57 -5.92
N MET A 220 6.11 14.73 -5.44
CA MET A 220 5.88 14.94 -4.02
C MET A 220 4.44 14.53 -3.68
N TYR A 221 4.29 13.61 -2.75
CA TYR A 221 3.01 13.31 -2.11
C TYR A 221 3.04 13.91 -0.71
N SER A 222 2.11 14.78 -0.42
CA SER A 222 2.01 15.31 0.94
C SER A 222 1.35 14.27 1.86
N PRO A 223 1.68 14.26 3.16
CA PRO A 223 1.00 13.38 4.11
C PRO A 223 -0.53 13.54 4.08
N ALA A 224 -1.01 14.77 3.88
CA ALA A 224 -2.44 15.05 3.77
C ALA A 224 -3.08 14.36 2.54
N GLU A 225 -2.37 14.27 1.43
CA GLU A 225 -2.85 13.54 0.24
C GLU A 225 -2.92 12.04 0.49
N VAL A 226 -1.90 11.48 1.15
CA VAL A 226 -1.90 10.07 1.54
C VAL A 226 -3.09 9.78 2.46
N GLN A 227 -3.28 10.59 3.49
CA GLN A 227 -4.39 10.44 4.45
C GLN A 227 -5.77 10.54 3.77
N ARG A 228 -5.93 11.45 2.83
CA ARG A 228 -7.18 11.55 2.02
C ARG A 228 -7.42 10.27 1.20
N LEU A 229 -6.40 9.74 0.60
CA LEU A 229 -6.50 8.49 -0.16
C LEU A 229 -6.85 7.30 0.74
N VAL A 230 -6.19 7.22 1.85
CA VAL A 230 -6.53 6.22 2.88
C VAL A 230 -7.98 6.32 3.33
N UNK A 231 -8.38 7.40 3.50
CA UNK A 231 -9.64 7.63 3.82
C UNK A 231 -10.51 7.23 2.73
N UNK A 232 -10.24 7.42 1.68
CA UNK A 232 -11.01 7.06 0.69
C UNK A 232 -11.11 5.63 0.57
N UNK A 233 -10.10 4.98 0.69
CA UNK A 233 -10.10 3.67 0.56
C UNK A 233 -10.79 2.98 1.64
N UNK A 234 -10.71 3.51 2.67
CA UNK A 234 -11.35 3.05 3.72
C UNK A 234 -12.81 3.20 3.61
N LEU A 235 -13.43 4.15 3.25
CA LEU A 235 -14.90 4.41 3.12
C LEU A 235 -15.53 3.58 1.99
N LEU A 236 -14.85 3.42 0.89
CA LEU A 236 -15.36 2.68 -0.27
C LEU A 236 -15.46 1.17 -0.01
N GLU A 237 -14.66 0.66 0.88
CA GLU A 237 -14.60 -0.78 1.19
C GLU A 237 -15.22 -1.14 2.54
N ALA A 238 -15.69 -0.14 3.29
CA ALA A 238 -16.55 -0.37 4.46
C ALA A 238 -17.78 -1.19 4.01
N PRO A 239 -18.22 -2.17 4.81
CA PRO A 239 -19.46 -2.89 4.49
C PRO A 239 -20.54 -1.84 4.25
N GLN A 240 -21.08 -1.83 3.04
CA GLN A 240 -22.20 -0.93 2.73
C GLN A 240 -23.33 -1.22 3.71
N PRO A 241 -23.93 -0.19 4.33
CA PRO A 241 -25.11 -0.44 5.12
C PRO A 241 -26.12 -1.18 4.25
N PRO A 242 -26.86 -2.12 4.81
CA PRO A 242 -27.86 -2.84 4.03
C PRO A 242 -28.71 -1.81 3.29
N PRO A 243 -29.08 -2.08 2.04
CA PRO A 243 -29.92 -1.14 1.29
C PRO A 243 -31.13 -0.81 2.14
N LEU A 244 -31.38 0.48 2.33
CA LEU A 244 -32.53 0.96 3.07
C LEU A 244 -33.77 0.22 2.52
N ALA A 245 -34.26 -0.72 3.29
CA ALA A 245 -35.50 -1.42 2.93
C ALA A 245 -36.61 -0.34 2.91
N LEU A 246 -37.10 -0.05 1.75
CA LEU A 246 -38.28 0.81 1.60
C LEU A 246 -39.44 0.01 2.17
N VAL A 247 -39.73 0.20 3.46
CA VAL A 247 -40.94 -0.37 4.04
C VAL A 247 -42.12 0.48 3.54
N ILE A 248 -42.70 0.05 2.44
CA ILE A 248 -43.98 0.60 2.03
C ILE A 248 -45.03 0.01 2.97
N THR A 249 -45.34 0.75 4.01
CA THR A 249 -46.50 0.39 4.82
C THR A 249 -47.73 0.81 4.05
N HIS A 250 -48.44 -0.18 3.50
CA HIS A 250 -49.81 0.01 3.05
C HIS A 250 -50.69 0.20 4.28
N GLU A 251 -50.85 1.44 4.71
CA GLU A 251 -51.99 1.76 5.59
C GLU A 251 -53.26 1.65 4.79
N THR A 252 -54.13 0.78 5.19
CA THR A 252 -55.49 0.65 4.61
C THR A 252 -56.21 1.99 4.71
N PRO A 253 -56.81 2.45 3.61
CA PRO A 253 -57.45 3.76 3.60
C PRO A 253 -58.82 3.67 4.28
N ASN A 254 -58.92 4.18 5.49
CA ASN A 254 -60.23 4.51 6.04
C ASN A 254 -60.23 5.98 6.43
N ARG A 255 -61.01 6.73 5.66
CA ARG A 255 -61.34 8.20 5.69
C ARG A 255 -60.42 9.07 4.85
N PHE A 256 -60.81 9.23 3.60
CA PHE A 256 -60.38 10.33 2.76
C PHE A 256 -61.11 11.60 3.16
N THR A 257 -60.37 12.60 3.62
CA THR A 257 -60.76 13.99 3.44
C THR A 257 -59.85 14.53 2.33
N ALA A 258 -60.42 14.99 1.26
CA ALA A 258 -59.69 15.39 0.07
C ALA A 258 -58.79 16.59 0.34
N CYS A 259 -57.48 16.41 0.23
CA CYS A 259 -56.54 17.50 -0.04
C CYS A 259 -55.98 17.31 -1.45
N ARG A 260 -56.32 18.26 -2.34
CA ARG A 260 -55.73 18.31 -3.68
C ARG A 260 -54.26 18.71 -3.56
N GLY A 261 -53.40 17.87 -4.04
CA GLY A 261 -51.97 18.15 -4.16
C GLY A 261 -51.16 16.87 -4.06
N SER A 262 -50.57 16.42 -5.17
CA SER A 262 -49.74 15.24 -5.22
C SER A 262 -48.40 15.49 -4.52
N PHE A 263 -48.25 14.92 -3.35
CA PHE A 263 -46.92 14.78 -2.75
C PHE A 263 -46.82 13.39 -2.12
N MET A 264 -45.90 12.62 -2.66
CA MET A 264 -45.53 11.33 -2.08
C MET A 264 -44.45 11.61 -0.99
N SER A 265 -44.84 11.48 0.26
CA SER A 265 -43.90 11.59 1.38
C SER A 265 -43.16 10.25 1.54
N ILE A 266 -41.88 10.29 1.29
CA ILE A 266 -40.97 9.16 1.55
C ILE A 266 -40.41 9.33 2.96
N CYS A 267 -40.83 8.46 3.89
CA CYS A 267 -40.23 8.40 5.22
C CYS A 267 -39.04 7.46 5.22
N LEU A 268 -37.85 7.99 5.43
CA LEU A 268 -36.60 7.21 5.60
C LEU A 268 -36.43 6.81 7.06
N TYR A 269 -36.43 5.53 7.33
CA TYR A 269 -36.05 4.99 8.63
C TYR A 269 -34.70 4.30 8.55
N ALA A 270 -33.76 4.70 9.39
CA ALA A 270 -32.51 3.99 9.56
C ALA A 270 -32.70 2.89 10.61
N LEU A 271 -32.56 1.64 10.18
CA LEU A 271 -32.56 0.49 11.08
C LEU A 271 -31.17 0.31 11.69
N THR A 272 -31.03 0.69 12.96
CA THR A 272 -29.88 0.28 13.77
C THR A 272 -30.13 -1.12 14.33
N ALA A 273 -29.09 -1.94 14.40
CA ALA A 273 -29.14 -3.29 14.97
C ALA A 273 -29.73 -3.30 16.40
N PRO A 274 -30.38 -4.40 16.83
CA PRO A 274 -31.18 -4.38 18.05
C PRO A 274 -30.32 -4.27 19.30
N GLN A 275 -30.44 -3.14 19.95
CA GLN A 275 -30.17 -3.04 21.38
C GLN A 275 -31.50 -3.06 22.10
N SER A 276 -31.65 -4.01 22.99
CA SER A 276 -32.82 -4.22 23.81
C SER A 276 -33.19 -3.01 24.64
N ARG A 277 -34.29 -2.32 24.33
CA ARG A 277 -35.29 -1.66 25.19
C ARG A 277 -36.15 -0.70 24.36
N PRO A 278 -37.46 -0.65 24.59
CA PRO A 278 -38.35 0.23 23.82
C PRO A 278 -38.26 1.69 24.31
N GLY A 279 -37.72 2.55 23.44
CA GLY A 279 -37.67 3.98 23.66
C GLY A 279 -38.16 4.71 22.42
N ARG A 280 -38.98 5.75 22.64
CA ARG A 280 -39.73 6.54 21.67
C ARG A 280 -38.90 6.97 20.46
N ALA A 281 -39.43 6.70 19.26
CA ALA A 281 -38.89 7.22 18.02
C ALA A 281 -39.06 8.73 17.90
N LYS A 282 -37.96 9.45 17.64
CA LYS A 282 -38.00 10.88 17.29
C LYS A 282 -38.03 10.98 15.74
N ALA A 283 -39.02 11.70 15.25
CA ALA A 283 -39.12 12.02 13.81
C ALA A 283 -38.05 13.04 13.43
N VAL A 284 -37.29 12.73 12.36
CA VAL A 284 -36.32 13.65 11.75
C VAL A 284 -37.01 14.33 10.57
N ARG A 285 -36.98 15.67 10.53
CA ARG A 285 -37.57 16.49 9.46
C ARG A 285 -36.91 16.22 8.11
N GLY A 286 -37.71 16.17 7.05
CA GLY A 286 -37.28 15.88 5.70
C GLY A 286 -36.45 16.99 5.06
N TYR A 287 -35.60 16.57 4.15
CA TYR A 287 -34.84 17.45 3.25
C TYR A 287 -35.52 17.53 1.90
N ASP A 288 -35.77 18.76 1.44
CA ASP A 288 -36.29 19.02 0.08
C ASP A 288 -35.14 18.94 -0.92
N LEU A 289 -35.28 18.07 -1.92
CA LEU A 289 -34.40 18.01 -3.09
C LEU A 289 -35.00 18.85 -4.22
N TYR A 290 -34.34 19.96 -4.54
CA TYR A 290 -34.65 20.76 -5.71
C TYR A 290 -34.11 20.11 -6.99
N HIS A 291 -34.97 19.81 -7.94
CA HIS A 291 -34.59 19.60 -9.31
C HIS A 291 -34.89 20.90 -10.09
N GLY A 292 -33.82 21.59 -10.52
CA GLY A 292 -33.92 22.65 -11.52
C GLY A 292 -33.84 22.05 -12.91
N GLY A 293 -34.71 22.50 -13.80
CA GLY A 293 -34.75 22.11 -15.20
C GLY A 293 -33.58 22.63 -16.06
#